data_ba20b26149a01e2cf64e6b4afbabd616
#
_entry.id   ba20b26149a01e2cf64e6b4afbabd616
#
_cell.length_a   1.000
_cell.length_b   1.000
_cell.length_c   1.000
_cell.angle_alpha   90.00
_cell.angle_beta   90.00
_cell.angle_gamma   90.00
#
_symmetry.space_group_name_H-M   'P 1'
#
loop_
_entity.id
_entity.type
_entity.pdbx_description
1 polymer ?
#
loop_
_entity_poly.entity_id
_entity_poly.type
_entity_poly.pdbx_seq_one_letter_code
_entity_poly.pdbx_strand_id
1 'polypeptide(L)'
;GTVVGGATPSTKKPENYEDGEIAWITPKDLSTFSGRYIERGERNITEIGLKSCSTQLLPKDTVLFSSRAPIGYVAIATNEVCTNQGFKSVVPNENTDPLFLYYLLKYNKDKIEGMGSGTTFKEVSGNTMKNIVVSVPTDKKVQKRISSMLGSIDDKIEENERINNNLAA
;
A
#
# COMPACT_ATOMS: atom_id res chain seq x y z
N GLY A 1 11.68 8.34 -2.30
CA GLY A 1 11.52 6.89 -2.06
C GLY A 1 11.72 6.06 -3.32
N THR A 2 11.65 4.75 -3.16
CA THR A 2 11.83 3.77 -4.26
C THR A 2 10.51 3.11 -4.61
N VAL A 3 10.13 3.12 -5.89
CA VAL A 3 8.92 2.44 -6.37
C VAL A 3 9.22 0.97 -6.65
N VAL A 4 8.47 0.07 -6.00
CA VAL A 4 8.63 -1.39 -6.11
C VAL A 4 7.31 -2.01 -6.54
N GLY A 5 7.37 -2.90 -7.54
CA GLY A 5 6.23 -3.73 -7.93
C GLY A 5 6.24 -5.06 -7.20
N GLY A 6 5.09 -5.73 -7.18
CA GLY A 6 4.98 -7.08 -6.65
C GLY A 6 4.77 -8.13 -7.73
N ALA A 7 4.66 -9.39 -7.32
CA ALA A 7 4.38 -10.53 -8.18
C ALA A 7 3.55 -11.60 -7.44
N THR A 8 2.99 -12.52 -8.21
CA THR A 8 2.19 -13.64 -7.68
C THR A 8 2.95 -14.94 -7.91
N PRO A 9 3.32 -15.66 -6.83
CA PRO A 9 3.79 -17.04 -6.94
C PRO A 9 2.75 -17.92 -7.63
N SER A 10 3.17 -18.97 -8.31
CA SER A 10 2.23 -19.86 -8.99
C SER A 10 1.24 -20.49 -8.00
N THR A 11 -0.05 -20.23 -8.20
CA THR A 11 -1.13 -20.79 -7.36
C THR A 11 -1.36 -22.28 -7.60
N LYS A 12 -0.76 -22.85 -8.64
CA LYS A 12 -0.80 -24.29 -8.94
C LYS A 12 0.16 -25.10 -8.06
N LYS A 13 1.00 -24.43 -7.28
CA LYS A 13 2.02 -25.01 -6.44
C LYS A 13 1.69 -24.74 -4.98
N PRO A 14 1.11 -25.71 -4.25
CA PRO A 14 0.75 -25.54 -2.83
C PRO A 14 1.93 -25.12 -1.96
N GLU A 15 3.13 -25.62 -2.25
CA GLU A 15 4.37 -25.31 -1.53
C GLU A 15 4.72 -23.82 -1.50
N ASN A 16 4.12 -23.01 -2.38
CA ASN A 16 4.31 -21.56 -2.37
C ASN A 16 3.51 -20.85 -1.27
N TYR A 17 2.49 -21.52 -0.70
CA TYR A 17 1.48 -20.88 0.15
C TYR A 17 1.20 -21.64 1.45
N GLU A 18 1.20 -22.99 1.45
CA GLU A 18 0.90 -23.81 2.62
C GLU A 18 1.94 -23.55 3.72
N ASP A 19 1.44 -23.28 4.92
CA ASP A 19 2.24 -22.94 6.10
C ASP A 19 3.14 -21.71 5.89
N GLY A 20 2.76 -20.79 4.97
CA GLY A 20 3.49 -19.57 4.72
C GLY A 20 3.38 -18.58 5.88
N GLU A 21 4.50 -17.99 6.26
CA GLU A 21 4.58 -16.97 7.33
C GLU A 21 4.81 -15.56 6.79
N ILE A 22 5.24 -15.42 5.53
CA ILE A 22 5.52 -14.13 4.89
C ILE A 22 4.20 -13.49 4.45
N ALA A 23 3.86 -12.35 5.03
CA ALA A 23 2.66 -11.61 4.66
C ALA A 23 2.69 -11.23 3.17
N TRP A 24 1.63 -11.61 2.43
CA TRP A 24 1.49 -11.31 1.02
C TRP A 24 0.16 -10.63 0.75
N ILE A 25 0.22 -9.36 0.36
CA ILE A 25 -0.94 -8.47 0.29
C ILE A 25 -1.36 -8.28 -1.17
N THR A 26 -2.68 -8.25 -1.38
CA THR A 26 -3.32 -8.04 -2.69
C THR A 26 -4.25 -6.82 -2.63
N PRO A 27 -4.63 -6.20 -3.77
CA PRO A 27 -5.64 -5.14 -3.77
C PRO A 27 -6.98 -5.56 -3.18
N LYS A 28 -7.33 -6.87 -3.24
CA LYS A 28 -8.54 -7.41 -2.61
C LYS A 28 -8.50 -7.20 -1.09
N ASP A 29 -7.34 -7.41 -0.46
CA ASP A 29 -7.21 -7.21 0.99
C ASP A 29 -7.46 -5.76 1.38
N LEU A 30 -7.04 -4.81 0.54
CA LEU A 30 -7.28 -3.38 0.78
C LEU A 30 -8.71 -2.95 0.42
N SER A 31 -9.49 -3.73 -0.33
CA SER A 31 -10.86 -3.36 -0.72
C SER A 31 -11.83 -3.33 0.45
N THR A 32 -11.59 -4.11 1.47
CA THR A 32 -12.38 -4.21 2.70
C THR A 32 -11.66 -3.62 3.92
N PHE A 33 -10.48 -3.07 3.70
CA PHE A 33 -9.63 -2.52 4.75
C PHE A 33 -9.91 -1.03 4.94
N SER A 34 -10.36 -0.66 6.14
CA SER A 34 -10.67 0.74 6.49
C SER A 34 -9.53 1.47 7.20
N GLY A 35 -8.53 0.75 7.72
CA GLY A 35 -7.41 1.32 8.47
C GLY A 35 -6.33 1.93 7.59
N ARG A 36 -5.37 2.58 8.25
CA ARG A 36 -4.15 3.12 7.61
C ARG A 36 -2.99 2.14 7.62
N TYR A 37 -2.92 1.29 8.62
CA TYR A 37 -1.78 0.41 8.91
C TYR A 37 -2.17 -1.05 8.72
N ILE A 38 -1.48 -1.76 7.84
CA ILE A 38 -1.75 -3.16 7.52
C ILE A 38 -0.57 -4.05 7.91
N GLU A 39 -0.85 -5.17 8.56
CA GLU A 39 0.14 -6.16 8.97
C GLU A 39 0.21 -7.32 7.98
N ARG A 40 -0.94 -7.80 7.49
CA ARG A 40 -1.05 -8.95 6.59
C ARG A 40 -2.32 -8.87 5.74
N GLY A 41 -2.36 -9.68 4.68
CA GLY A 41 -3.56 -9.93 3.89
C GLY A 41 -4.24 -11.26 4.32
N GLU A 42 -5.16 -11.71 3.50
CA GLU A 42 -5.86 -13.00 3.67
C GLU A 42 -4.90 -14.21 3.55
N ARG A 43 -3.83 -14.07 2.77
CA ARG A 43 -2.89 -15.16 2.45
C ARG A 43 -1.45 -14.77 2.75
N ASN A 44 -0.69 -15.76 3.18
CA ASN A 44 0.76 -15.66 3.27
C ASN A 44 1.42 -16.49 2.17
N ILE A 45 2.72 -16.27 1.96
CA ILE A 45 3.57 -17.10 1.10
C ILE A 45 4.71 -17.69 1.90
N THR A 46 5.26 -18.78 1.41
CA THR A 46 6.46 -19.41 1.97
C THR A 46 7.73 -18.77 1.43
N GLU A 47 8.89 -19.12 1.99
CA GLU A 47 10.19 -18.79 1.42
C GLU A 47 10.36 -19.35 -0.02
N ILE A 48 9.76 -20.50 -0.31
CA ILE A 48 9.74 -21.10 -1.66
C ILE A 48 8.92 -20.19 -2.58
N GLY A 49 7.73 -19.76 -2.12
CA GLY A 49 6.87 -18.83 -2.85
C GLY A 49 7.59 -17.50 -3.13
N LEU A 50 8.26 -16.92 -2.14
CA LEU A 50 9.04 -15.69 -2.30
C LEU A 50 10.12 -15.84 -3.39
N LYS A 51 10.86 -16.94 -3.39
CA LYS A 51 11.95 -17.21 -4.35
C LYS A 51 11.43 -17.63 -5.73
N SER A 52 10.17 -18.02 -5.85
CA SER A 52 9.59 -18.54 -7.10
C SER A 52 9.18 -17.46 -8.10
N CYS A 53 9.14 -16.19 -7.70
CA CYS A 53 8.69 -15.08 -8.53
C CYS A 53 9.47 -13.79 -8.23
N SER A 54 9.14 -12.71 -8.93
CA SER A 54 9.82 -11.41 -8.78
C SER A 54 9.26 -10.52 -7.67
N THR A 55 8.43 -11.05 -6.77
CA THR A 55 8.01 -10.31 -5.58
C THR A 55 9.21 -10.07 -4.67
N GLN A 56 9.15 -8.98 -3.91
CA GLN A 56 10.24 -8.60 -3.01
C GLN A 56 9.66 -8.42 -1.61
N LEU A 57 10.47 -8.74 -0.60
CA LEU A 57 10.15 -8.42 0.78
C LEU A 57 10.36 -6.92 0.99
N LEU A 58 9.27 -6.21 1.20
CA LEU A 58 9.25 -4.77 1.42
C LEU A 58 9.40 -4.49 2.92
N PRO A 59 10.22 -3.53 3.32
CA PRO A 59 10.41 -3.23 4.73
C PRO A 59 9.16 -2.61 5.36
N LYS A 60 9.08 -2.67 6.69
CA LYS A 60 8.17 -1.85 7.48
C LYS A 60 8.15 -0.40 7.00
N ASP A 61 7.03 0.28 7.19
CA ASP A 61 6.79 1.67 6.80
C ASP A 61 6.71 1.89 5.26
N THR A 62 6.78 0.81 4.45
CA THR A 62 6.47 0.90 3.02
C THR A 62 5.01 1.31 2.82
N VAL A 63 4.79 2.30 1.95
CA VAL A 63 3.45 2.72 1.57
C VAL A 63 3.01 1.92 0.35
N LEU A 64 2.04 1.04 0.56
CA LEU A 64 1.42 0.21 -0.47
C LEU A 64 0.44 1.06 -1.27
N PHE A 65 0.52 1.00 -2.60
CA PHE A 65 -0.39 1.69 -3.49
C PHE A 65 -0.88 0.75 -4.58
N SER A 66 -2.19 0.50 -4.65
CA SER A 66 -2.75 -0.33 -5.70
C SER A 66 -2.70 0.39 -7.04
N SER A 67 -2.09 -0.24 -8.03
CA SER A 67 -1.89 0.32 -9.37
C SER A 67 -2.93 -0.15 -10.38
N ARG A 68 -3.82 -1.07 -9.99
CA ARG A 68 -4.93 -1.59 -10.82
C ARG A 68 -5.99 -2.26 -9.95
N ALA A 69 -7.20 -2.37 -10.47
CA ALA A 69 -8.34 -3.20 -10.05
C ALA A 69 -8.81 -3.06 -8.59
N PRO A 70 -9.08 -1.90 -8.06
CA PRO A 70 -9.00 -0.53 -8.60
C PRO A 70 -7.65 0.14 -8.28
N ILE A 71 -7.38 1.26 -8.94
CA ILE A 71 -6.24 2.13 -8.63
C ILE A 71 -6.56 2.95 -7.39
N GLY A 72 -5.57 3.10 -6.48
CA GLY A 72 -5.59 4.10 -5.43
C GLY A 72 -6.03 3.61 -4.05
N TYR A 73 -6.05 2.32 -3.78
CA TYR A 73 -6.02 1.84 -2.39
C TYR A 73 -4.62 2.09 -1.82
N VAL A 74 -4.57 2.60 -0.60
CA VAL A 74 -3.32 2.97 0.07
C VAL A 74 -3.31 2.43 1.49
N ALA A 75 -2.20 1.82 1.90
CA ALA A 75 -1.96 1.41 3.29
C ALA A 75 -0.46 1.50 3.62
N ILE A 76 -0.12 1.55 4.90
CA ILE A 76 1.26 1.53 5.41
C ILE A 76 1.52 0.15 6.02
N ALA A 77 2.58 -0.52 5.60
CA ALA A 77 2.99 -1.80 6.16
C ALA A 77 3.55 -1.63 7.59
N THR A 78 3.06 -2.40 8.56
CA THR A 78 3.56 -2.37 9.95
C THR A 78 4.76 -3.29 10.20
N ASN A 79 5.00 -4.22 9.29
CA ASN A 79 6.07 -5.20 9.28
C ASN A 79 6.59 -5.41 7.86
N GLU A 80 7.48 -6.36 7.67
CA GLU A 80 7.90 -6.78 6.33
C GLU A 80 6.77 -7.51 5.61
N VAL A 81 6.50 -7.13 4.35
CA VAL A 81 5.42 -7.69 3.54
C VAL A 81 5.84 -7.87 2.08
N CYS A 82 5.20 -8.80 1.40
CA CYS A 82 5.22 -8.92 -0.05
C CYS A 82 3.90 -8.44 -0.65
N THR A 83 3.89 -8.12 -1.94
CA THR A 83 2.67 -7.74 -2.66
C THR A 83 2.55 -8.49 -3.98
N ASN A 84 1.34 -8.57 -4.51
CA ASN A 84 1.13 -9.05 -5.87
C ASN A 84 1.45 -7.95 -6.91
N GLN A 85 1.36 -8.30 -8.20
CA GLN A 85 1.60 -7.37 -9.31
C GLN A 85 0.62 -6.19 -9.39
N GLY A 86 -0.45 -6.20 -8.61
CA GLY A 86 -1.44 -5.11 -8.54
C GLY A 86 -0.95 -3.87 -7.76
N PHE A 87 0.26 -3.91 -7.24
CA PHE A 87 0.85 -2.80 -6.49
C PHE A 87 2.03 -2.15 -7.21
N LYS A 88 2.16 -0.85 -6.96
CA LYS A 88 3.37 -0.05 -7.17
C LYS A 88 3.64 0.69 -5.85
N SER A 89 4.19 -0.05 -4.90
CA SER A 89 4.46 0.43 -3.55
C SER A 89 5.65 1.37 -3.51
N VAL A 90 5.69 2.26 -2.53
CA VAL A 90 6.79 3.21 -2.36
C VAL A 90 7.48 2.95 -1.02
N VAL A 91 8.72 2.53 -1.09
CA VAL A 91 9.62 2.46 0.08
C VAL A 91 10.12 3.88 0.34
N PRO A 92 9.75 4.51 1.47
CA PRO A 92 10.22 5.88 1.77
C PRO A 92 11.73 5.89 2.01
N ASN A 93 12.38 6.98 1.65
CA ASN A 93 13.77 7.21 2.03
C ASN A 93 13.85 7.92 3.39
N GLU A 94 15.06 8.14 3.89
CA GLU A 94 15.34 8.78 5.18
C GLU A 94 14.70 10.17 5.34
N ASN A 95 14.51 10.89 4.23
CA ASN A 95 13.95 12.25 4.19
C ASN A 95 12.43 12.29 4.00
N THR A 96 11.78 11.12 3.96
CA THR A 96 10.34 11.01 3.72
C THR A 96 9.64 10.39 4.94
N ASP A 97 8.65 11.08 5.48
CA ASP A 97 7.78 10.53 6.52
C ASP A 97 6.75 9.57 5.90
N PRO A 98 6.64 8.31 6.37
CA PRO A 98 5.73 7.32 5.79
C PRO A 98 4.26 7.73 5.84
N LEU A 99 3.81 8.33 6.95
CA LEU A 99 2.43 8.78 7.10
C LEU A 99 2.13 9.99 6.19
N PHE A 100 3.09 10.89 6.02
CA PHE A 100 2.98 11.98 5.04
C PHE A 100 2.87 11.42 3.61
N LEU A 101 3.70 10.43 3.27
CA LEU A 101 3.66 9.78 1.96
C LEU A 101 2.30 9.09 1.71
N TYR A 102 1.73 8.45 2.72
CA TYR A 102 0.40 7.87 2.65
C TYR A 102 -0.65 8.91 2.26
N TYR A 103 -0.70 10.06 2.95
CA TYR A 103 -1.63 11.13 2.62
C TYR A 103 -1.34 11.79 1.27
N LEU A 104 -0.07 11.92 0.91
CA LEU A 104 0.34 12.44 -0.40
C LEU A 104 -0.20 11.56 -1.54
N LEU A 105 -0.13 10.24 -1.42
CA LEU A 105 -0.65 9.31 -2.42
C LEU A 105 -2.17 9.30 -2.45
N LYS A 106 -2.84 9.34 -1.30
CA LYS A 106 -4.31 9.52 -1.22
C LYS A 106 -4.76 10.80 -1.92
N TYR A 107 -4.13 11.93 -1.61
CA TYR A 107 -4.46 13.24 -2.20
C TYR A 107 -4.26 13.27 -3.72
N ASN A 108 -3.23 12.61 -4.22
CA ASN A 108 -2.93 12.56 -5.65
C ASN A 108 -3.60 11.38 -6.38
N LYS A 109 -4.49 10.62 -5.74
CA LYS A 109 -5.11 9.43 -6.32
C LYS A 109 -5.67 9.67 -7.71
N ASP A 110 -6.54 10.67 -7.87
CA ASP A 110 -7.22 10.96 -9.14
C ASP A 110 -6.22 11.38 -10.24
N LYS A 111 -5.20 12.14 -9.88
CA LYS A 111 -4.10 12.49 -10.77
C LYS A 111 -3.35 11.25 -11.23
N ILE A 112 -3.01 10.36 -10.30
CA ILE A 112 -2.29 9.11 -10.57
C ILE A 112 -3.15 8.20 -11.46
N GLU A 113 -4.43 8.03 -11.14
CA GLU A 113 -5.38 7.24 -11.91
C GLU A 113 -5.57 7.80 -13.33
N GLY A 114 -5.61 9.12 -13.48
CA GLY A 114 -5.66 9.80 -14.77
C GLY A 114 -4.46 9.53 -15.68
N MET A 115 -3.29 9.18 -15.10
CA MET A 115 -2.07 8.81 -15.82
C MET A 115 -2.00 7.30 -16.15
N GLY A 116 -2.95 6.51 -15.68
CA GLY A 116 -3.05 5.08 -15.99
C GLY A 116 -3.37 4.86 -17.47
N SER A 117 -2.83 3.80 -18.03
CA SER A 117 -3.03 3.34 -19.41
C SER A 117 -3.77 2.01 -19.46
N GLY A 118 -4.37 1.71 -20.58
CA GLY A 118 -5.16 0.50 -20.81
C GLY A 118 -6.61 0.79 -21.19
N THR A 119 -7.11 0.09 -22.22
CA THR A 119 -8.47 0.30 -22.77
C THR A 119 -9.54 -0.41 -21.96
N THR A 120 -9.25 -1.63 -21.50
CA THR A 120 -10.21 -2.45 -20.73
C THR A 120 -9.96 -2.37 -19.23
N PHE A 121 -8.70 -2.37 -18.81
CA PHE A 121 -8.31 -2.23 -17.41
C PHE A 121 -7.19 -1.22 -17.32
N LYS A 122 -7.46 -0.08 -16.67
CA LYS A 122 -6.42 0.92 -16.38
C LYS A 122 -5.39 0.34 -15.41
N GLU A 123 -4.13 0.57 -15.72
CA GLU A 123 -3.01 0.28 -14.81
C GLU A 123 -2.00 1.43 -14.82
N VAL A 124 -1.51 1.79 -13.65
CA VAL A 124 -0.39 2.72 -13.47
C VAL A 124 0.90 1.91 -13.52
N SER A 125 1.73 2.13 -14.54
CA SER A 125 3.01 1.45 -14.67
C SER A 125 4.01 1.92 -13.61
N GLY A 126 5.02 1.09 -13.31
CA GLY A 126 6.13 1.50 -12.43
C GLY A 126 6.86 2.73 -12.95
N ASN A 127 7.00 2.87 -14.27
CA ASN A 127 7.62 4.05 -14.88
C ASN A 127 6.74 5.30 -14.70
N THR A 128 5.42 5.18 -14.90
CA THR A 128 4.48 6.27 -14.63
C THR A 128 4.57 6.71 -13.18
N MET A 129 4.52 5.76 -12.22
CA MET A 129 4.58 6.06 -10.79
C MET A 129 5.89 6.77 -10.39
N LYS A 130 7.03 6.39 -10.96
CA LYS A 130 8.34 7.04 -10.72
C LYS A 130 8.43 8.47 -11.24
N ASN A 131 7.66 8.80 -12.28
CA ASN A 131 7.72 10.10 -12.96
C ASN A 131 6.59 11.04 -12.54
N ILE A 132 5.79 10.69 -11.53
CA ILE A 132 4.75 11.61 -11.01
C ILE A 132 5.43 12.77 -10.30
N VAL A 133 5.20 13.97 -10.81
CA VAL A 133 5.69 15.20 -10.19
C VAL A 133 4.73 15.64 -9.09
N VAL A 134 5.26 15.79 -7.88
CA VAL A 134 4.54 16.30 -6.71
C VAL A 134 5.36 17.40 -6.03
N SER A 135 4.68 18.35 -5.40
CA SER A 135 5.32 19.38 -4.59
C SER A 135 5.21 18.98 -3.12
N VAL A 136 6.35 18.89 -2.44
CA VAL A 136 6.42 18.43 -1.05
C VAL A 136 7.38 19.28 -0.23
N PRO A 137 7.13 19.47 1.08
CA PRO A 137 8.13 20.05 1.98
C PRO A 137 9.38 19.17 2.01
N THR A 138 10.55 19.78 1.90
CA THR A 138 11.85 19.09 2.00
C THR A 138 12.21 18.74 3.44
N ASP A 139 11.73 19.54 4.41
CA ASP A 139 11.94 19.28 5.83
C ASP A 139 10.97 18.18 6.33
N LYS A 140 11.53 17.05 6.75
CA LYS A 140 10.78 15.93 7.32
C LYS A 140 9.98 16.30 8.58
N LYS A 141 10.42 17.30 9.35
CA LYS A 141 9.65 17.81 10.51
C LYS A 141 8.34 18.46 10.07
N VAL A 142 8.38 19.19 8.96
CA VAL A 142 7.17 19.80 8.37
C VAL A 142 6.23 18.69 7.86
N GLN A 143 6.76 17.68 7.17
CA GLN A 143 5.99 16.51 6.72
C GLN A 143 5.28 15.84 7.90
N LYS A 144 6.02 15.56 9.01
CA LYS A 144 5.45 14.96 10.23
C LYS A 144 4.36 15.82 10.88
N ARG A 145 4.51 17.14 10.89
CA ARG A 145 3.45 18.02 11.42
C ARG A 145 2.17 17.93 10.60
N ILE A 146 2.29 17.93 9.27
CA ILE A 146 1.16 17.77 8.35
C ILE A 146 0.49 16.41 8.57
N SER A 147 1.27 15.33 8.54
CA SER A 147 0.74 13.98 8.68
C SER A 147 0.13 13.71 10.05
N SER A 148 0.69 14.24 11.13
CA SER A 148 0.11 14.13 12.47
C SER A 148 -1.23 14.85 12.60
N MET A 149 -1.38 16.02 11.96
CA MET A 149 -2.66 16.75 11.95
C MET A 149 -3.73 15.95 11.19
N LEU A 150 -3.42 15.44 10.00
CA LEU A 150 -4.33 14.62 9.22
C LEU A 150 -4.65 13.30 9.94
N GLY A 151 -3.62 12.67 10.54
CA GLY A 151 -3.77 11.45 11.32
C GLY A 151 -4.72 11.62 12.50
N SER A 152 -4.64 12.74 13.24
CA SER A 152 -5.56 13.00 14.36
C SER A 152 -7.02 13.15 13.92
N ILE A 153 -7.26 13.60 12.69
CA ILE A 153 -8.61 13.69 12.12
C ILE A 153 -9.10 12.27 11.78
N ASP A 154 -8.28 11.47 11.09
CA ASP A 154 -8.62 10.09 10.78
C ASP A 154 -8.86 9.25 12.06
N ASP A 155 -8.04 9.43 13.12
CA ASP A 155 -8.24 8.78 14.42
C ASP A 155 -9.61 9.09 15.00
N LYS A 156 -10.09 10.35 14.88
CA LYS A 156 -11.42 10.75 15.32
C LYS A 156 -12.53 10.16 14.47
N ILE A 157 -12.33 10.02 13.18
CA ILE A 157 -13.29 9.37 12.29
C ILE A 157 -13.41 7.89 12.67
N GLU A 158 -12.29 7.17 12.80
CA GLU A 158 -12.25 5.76 13.20
C GLU A 158 -12.92 5.54 14.58
N GLU A 159 -12.63 6.41 15.54
CA GLU A 159 -13.26 6.35 16.88
C GLU A 159 -14.79 6.56 16.83
N ASN A 160 -15.24 7.54 16.04
CA ASN A 160 -16.68 7.79 15.88
C ASN A 160 -17.39 6.63 15.18
N GLU A 161 -16.78 6.02 14.17
CA GLU A 161 -17.31 4.83 13.50
C GLU A 161 -17.43 3.66 14.48
N ARG A 162 -16.41 3.44 15.31
CA ARG A 162 -16.43 2.40 16.35
C ARG A 162 -17.56 2.64 17.38
N ILE A 163 -17.74 3.89 17.82
CA ILE A 163 -18.83 4.25 18.74
C ILE A 163 -20.19 4.00 18.10
N ASN A 164 -20.39 4.44 16.86
CA ASN A 164 -21.65 4.25 16.14
C ASN A 164 -21.99 2.77 15.93
N ASN A 165 -21.01 1.95 15.57
CA ASN A 165 -21.21 0.51 15.41
C ASN A 165 -21.60 -0.16 16.74
N ASN A 166 -21.02 0.27 17.87
CA ASN A 166 -21.35 -0.25 19.19
C ASN A 166 -22.75 0.21 19.67
N LEU A 167 -23.22 1.37 19.23
CA LEU A 167 -24.57 1.86 19.58
C LEU A 167 -25.67 1.24 18.71
N ALA A 168 -25.32 0.68 17.55
CA ALA A 168 -26.25 0.02 16.63
C ALA A 168 -26.40 -1.49 16.88
N ALA A 169 -25.58 -2.08 17.77
CA ALA A 169 -25.61 -3.49 18.17
C ALA A 169 -26.42 -3.71 19.43
#